data_078dd3fc3233a08fb17d6973510f71c8
#
_entry.id   078dd3fc3233a08fb17d6973510f71c8
#
_cell.length_a   1.000
_cell.length_b   1.000
_cell.length_c   1.000
_cell.angle_alpha   90.00
_cell.angle_beta   90.00
_cell.angle_gamma   90.00
#
_symmetry.space_group_name_H-M   'P 1'
#
loop_
_entity.id
_entity.type
_entity.pdbx_description
1 polymer ?
#
loop_
_entity_poly.entity_id
_entity_poly.type
_entity_poly.pdbx_seq_one_letter_code
_entity_poly.pdbx_strand_id
1 'polypeptide(L)'
;DWPVSSGAPLDGIAVALSRQTSDGEPPGGWTPDEVLSVDQALTAYTAAVAEQAFADHEAAPWGRLEPGAVADLVWLERDPHSVAPQEVPALRVRATYLAGRRVD
;
A
#
# COMPACT_ATOMS: atom_id res chain seq x y z
N ASP A 1 3.46 -9.79 9.09
CA ASP A 1 3.27 -11.11 9.69
C ASP A 1 1.96 -11.13 10.50
N TRP A 2 0.85 -11.12 9.78
CA TRP A 2 -0.47 -11.18 10.39
C TRP A 2 -0.70 -12.57 11.02
N PRO A 3 -1.27 -12.67 12.22
CA PRO A 3 -1.84 -11.61 13.07
C PRO A 3 -0.88 -11.00 14.10
N VAL A 4 0.43 -11.18 13.96
CA VAL A 4 1.44 -10.62 14.88
C VAL A 4 1.42 -9.09 14.81
N SER A 5 1.24 -8.54 13.61
CA SER A 5 1.02 -7.11 13.38
C SER A 5 -0.27 -6.89 12.58
N SER A 6 -0.64 -5.64 12.34
CA SER A 6 -1.81 -5.31 11.52
C SER A 6 -1.66 -5.88 10.11
N GLY A 7 -2.73 -6.47 9.58
CA GLY A 7 -2.82 -6.88 8.18
C GLY A 7 -3.29 -5.75 7.25
N ALA A 8 -3.58 -4.55 7.78
CA ALA A 8 -4.04 -3.43 6.99
C ALA A 8 -2.89 -2.83 6.18
N PRO A 9 -3.00 -2.74 4.83
CA PRO A 9 -1.92 -2.24 3.99
C PRO A 9 -1.50 -0.81 4.31
N LEU A 10 -2.43 0.07 4.65
CA LEU A 10 -2.13 1.47 4.98
C LEU A 10 -1.28 1.61 6.24
N ASP A 11 -1.45 0.72 7.23
CA ASP A 11 -0.61 0.69 8.42
C ASP A 11 0.83 0.30 8.06
N GLY A 12 1.00 -0.73 7.24
CA GLY A 12 2.33 -1.15 6.77
C GLY A 12 3.02 -0.11 5.90
N ILE A 13 2.28 0.59 5.04
CA ILE A 13 2.79 1.71 4.25
C ILE A 13 3.27 2.82 5.19
N ALA A 14 2.50 3.21 6.19
CA ALA A 14 2.89 4.25 7.15
C ALA A 14 4.20 3.90 7.88
N VAL A 15 4.35 2.66 8.32
CA VAL A 15 5.59 2.17 8.94
C VAL A 15 6.76 2.23 7.96
N ALA A 16 6.55 1.84 6.70
CA ALA A 16 7.59 1.90 5.67
C ALA A 16 8.07 3.33 5.40
N LEU A 17 7.17 4.32 5.51
CA LEU A 17 7.47 5.75 5.28
C LEU A 17 8.10 6.45 6.50
N SER A 18 7.86 5.96 7.72
CA SER A 18 8.27 6.65 8.96
C SER A 18 9.22 5.85 9.84
N ARG A 19 9.19 4.53 9.74
CA ARG A 19 9.87 3.61 10.65
C ARG A 19 9.47 3.82 12.11
N GLN A 20 8.21 4.21 12.32
CA GLN A 20 7.60 4.48 13.62
C GLN A 20 6.37 3.61 13.87
N THR A 21 6.03 3.43 15.15
CA THR A 21 4.74 2.89 15.56
C THR A 21 3.61 3.90 15.28
N SER A 22 2.35 3.48 15.45
CA SER A 22 1.19 4.37 15.35
C SER A 22 1.23 5.56 16.33
N ASP A 23 1.96 5.41 17.44
CA ASP A 23 2.12 6.44 18.46
C ASP A 23 3.29 7.40 18.16
N GLY A 24 3.97 7.21 17.00
CA GLY A 24 5.07 8.07 16.57
C GLY A 24 6.43 7.71 17.21
N GLU A 25 6.56 6.54 17.80
CA GLU A 25 7.78 6.09 18.45
C GLU A 25 8.62 5.13 17.57
N PRO A 26 9.95 5.16 17.68
CA PRO A 26 10.75 6.17 18.37
C PRO A 26 10.76 7.51 17.61
N PRO A 27 11.01 8.65 18.28
CA PRO A 27 11.18 9.94 17.61
C PRO A 27 12.22 9.86 16.49
N GLY A 28 11.88 10.32 15.30
CA GLY A 28 12.74 10.25 14.12
C GLY A 28 12.77 8.89 13.41
N GLY A 29 12.13 7.89 13.98
CA GLY A 29 12.04 6.54 13.39
C GLY A 29 13.17 5.60 13.79
N TRP A 30 12.89 4.32 13.79
CA TRP A 30 13.89 3.25 13.88
C TRP A 30 14.64 3.15 12.54
N THR A 31 15.98 3.24 12.57
CA THR A 31 16.79 3.24 11.34
C THR A 31 16.24 4.22 10.28
N PRO A 32 16.27 5.54 10.52
CA PRO A 32 15.60 6.52 9.67
C PRO A 32 16.14 6.58 8.23
N ASP A 33 17.34 6.09 7.99
CA ASP A 33 17.93 5.99 6.65
C ASP A 33 17.31 4.86 5.80
N GLU A 34 16.48 4.00 6.42
CA GLU A 34 15.81 2.87 5.78
C GLU A 34 14.35 3.15 5.42
N VAL A 35 13.91 4.39 5.46
CA VAL A 35 12.55 4.77 5.05
C VAL A 35 12.39 4.64 3.54
N LEU A 36 11.19 4.25 3.12
CA LEU A 36 10.82 4.22 1.71
C LEU A 36 10.14 5.54 1.31
N SER A 37 10.23 5.89 0.02
CA SER A 37 9.32 6.89 -0.55
C SER A 37 7.89 6.34 -0.67
N VAL A 38 6.92 7.23 -0.86
CA VAL A 38 5.51 6.82 -1.09
C VAL A 38 5.42 5.91 -2.31
N ASP A 39 6.09 6.25 -3.42
CA ASP A 39 6.09 5.43 -4.63
C ASP A 39 6.69 4.04 -4.40
N GLN A 40 7.79 3.96 -3.66
CA GLN A 40 8.40 2.67 -3.32
C GLN A 40 7.48 1.82 -2.46
N ALA A 41 6.85 2.41 -1.45
CA ALA A 41 5.92 1.70 -0.57
C ALA A 41 4.67 1.24 -1.33
N LEU A 42 4.07 2.08 -2.16
CA LEU A 42 2.92 1.71 -3.00
C LEU A 42 3.29 0.61 -4.00
N THR A 43 4.45 0.70 -4.65
CA THR A 43 4.95 -0.34 -5.56
C THR A 43 5.13 -1.67 -4.83
N ALA A 44 5.69 -1.65 -3.61
CA ALA A 44 5.89 -2.85 -2.80
C ALA A 44 4.57 -3.55 -2.44
N TYR A 45 3.47 -2.78 -2.29
CA TYR A 45 2.13 -3.31 -1.98
C TYR A 45 1.28 -3.64 -3.23
N THR A 46 1.78 -3.39 -4.43
CA THR A 46 1.04 -3.57 -5.69
C THR A 46 1.85 -4.36 -6.72
N ALA A 47 2.57 -3.69 -7.59
CA ALA A 47 3.29 -4.30 -8.72
C ALA A 47 4.34 -5.32 -8.26
N ALA A 48 5.09 -5.04 -7.18
CA ALA A 48 6.11 -5.95 -6.69
C ALA A 48 5.52 -7.25 -6.11
N VAL A 49 4.33 -7.19 -5.50
CA VAL A 49 3.63 -8.42 -5.05
C VAL A 49 3.19 -9.26 -6.24
N ALA A 50 2.71 -8.63 -7.31
CA ALA A 50 2.34 -9.34 -8.54
C ALA A 50 3.56 -9.99 -9.21
N GLU A 51 4.70 -9.27 -9.26
CA GLU A 51 5.97 -9.80 -9.76
C GLU A 51 6.44 -10.99 -8.92
N GLN A 52 6.40 -10.88 -7.59
CA GLN A 52 6.75 -11.98 -6.68
C GLN A 52 5.87 -13.22 -6.91
N ALA A 53 4.61 -13.03 -7.28
CA ALA A 53 3.66 -14.09 -7.60
C ALA A 53 3.74 -14.57 -9.06
N PHE A 54 4.65 -14.02 -9.87
CA PHE A 54 4.78 -14.25 -11.32
C PHE A 54 3.51 -13.89 -12.12
N ALA A 55 2.65 -13.06 -11.56
CA ALA A 55 1.38 -12.67 -12.16
C ALA A 55 1.51 -11.55 -13.21
N ASP A 56 2.66 -10.89 -13.27
CA ASP A 56 3.02 -9.86 -14.25
C ASP A 56 3.25 -10.45 -15.66
N HIS A 57 3.43 -11.76 -15.77
CA HIS A 57 3.59 -12.52 -17.03
C HIS A 57 2.31 -13.22 -17.48
N GLU A 58 1.22 -13.09 -16.76
CA GLU A 58 -0.07 -13.68 -17.13
C GLU A 58 -0.74 -12.92 -18.27
N ALA A 59 -1.69 -13.57 -18.97
CA ALA A 59 -2.47 -12.95 -20.04
C ALA A 59 -3.34 -11.78 -19.53
N ALA A 60 -3.69 -11.79 -18.25
CA ALA A 60 -4.36 -10.70 -17.53
C ALA A 60 -3.57 -10.40 -16.26
N PRO A 61 -2.52 -9.59 -16.33
CA PRO A 61 -1.68 -9.26 -15.17
C PRO A 61 -2.48 -8.45 -14.15
N TRP A 62 -2.04 -8.48 -12.88
CA TRP A 62 -2.62 -7.67 -11.83
C TRP A 62 -1.53 -6.85 -11.10
N GLY A 63 -1.92 -6.02 -10.14
CA GLY A 63 -1.00 -5.14 -9.41
C GLY A 63 -0.66 -3.85 -10.14
N ARG A 64 -1.28 -3.57 -11.29
CA ARG A 64 -1.07 -2.37 -12.12
C ARG A 64 -2.39 -1.80 -12.61
N LEU A 65 -2.44 -0.48 -12.79
CA LEU A 65 -3.58 0.21 -13.39
C LEU A 65 -3.26 0.53 -14.85
N GLU A 66 -3.47 -0.46 -15.72
CA GLU A 66 -3.23 -0.32 -17.15
C GLU A 66 -4.30 -1.08 -17.95
N PRO A 67 -4.59 -0.68 -19.21
CA PRO A 67 -5.53 -1.39 -20.05
C PRO A 67 -5.09 -2.86 -20.27
N GLY A 68 -6.00 -3.79 -20.00
CA GLY A 68 -5.74 -5.24 -20.12
C GLY A 68 -5.38 -5.92 -18.81
N ALA A 69 -5.03 -5.16 -17.75
CA ALA A 69 -4.82 -5.72 -16.43
C ALA A 69 -6.14 -6.03 -15.72
N VAL A 70 -6.08 -6.95 -14.75
CA VAL A 70 -7.20 -7.21 -13.84
C VAL A 70 -7.49 -5.96 -13.03
N ALA A 71 -8.75 -5.55 -12.99
CA ALA A 71 -9.17 -4.35 -12.27
C ALA A 71 -9.37 -4.61 -10.78
N ASP A 72 -8.28 -5.00 -10.11
CA ASP A 72 -8.17 -5.08 -8.66
C ASP A 72 -7.59 -3.74 -8.17
N LEU A 73 -8.43 -2.92 -7.57
CA LEU A 73 -8.03 -1.57 -7.19
C LEU A 73 -8.74 -1.05 -5.95
N VAL A 74 -8.10 -0.11 -5.29
CA VAL A 74 -8.66 0.64 -4.16
C VAL A 74 -8.73 2.12 -4.55
N TRP A 75 -9.85 2.76 -4.27
CA TRP A 75 -10.02 4.19 -4.40
C TRP A 75 -9.93 4.85 -3.02
N LEU A 76 -8.88 5.61 -2.81
CA LEU A 76 -8.67 6.39 -1.58
C LEU A 76 -9.29 7.79 -1.72
N GLU A 77 -9.71 8.38 -0.60
CA GLU A 77 -10.29 9.72 -0.59
C GLU A 77 -9.26 10.84 -0.84
N ARG A 78 -8.01 10.62 -0.49
CA ARG A 78 -6.89 11.53 -0.71
C ARG A 78 -5.68 10.77 -1.24
N ASP A 79 -4.83 11.48 -1.95
CA ASP A 79 -3.56 10.96 -2.44
C ASP A 79 -2.59 10.75 -1.26
N PRO A 80 -2.03 9.53 -1.09
CA PRO A 80 -1.01 9.27 -0.07
C PRO A 80 0.21 10.19 -0.13
N HIS A 81 0.54 10.75 -1.31
CA HIS A 81 1.61 11.74 -1.47
C HIS A 81 1.28 13.10 -0.84
N SER A 82 0.01 13.37 -0.58
CA SER A 82 -0.47 14.67 -0.06
C SER A 82 -0.62 14.70 1.45
N VAL A 83 -0.26 13.63 2.16
CA VAL A 83 -0.43 13.50 3.61
C VAL A 83 0.87 13.12 4.29
N ALA A 84 1.00 13.44 5.59
CA ALA A 84 2.14 12.97 6.38
C ALA A 84 2.08 11.45 6.58
N PRO A 85 3.21 10.76 6.73
CA PRO A 85 3.23 9.30 6.94
C PRO A 85 2.31 8.81 8.05
N GLN A 86 2.21 9.55 9.14
CA GLN A 86 1.36 9.23 10.30
C GLN A 86 -0.15 9.37 10.01
N GLU A 87 -0.52 10.09 8.95
CA GLU A 87 -1.92 10.24 8.52
C GLU A 87 -2.36 9.15 7.55
N VAL A 88 -1.42 8.42 6.94
CA VAL A 88 -1.72 7.36 5.94
C VAL A 88 -2.70 6.30 6.47
N PRO A 89 -2.57 5.80 7.71
CA PRO A 89 -3.52 4.82 8.26
C PRO A 89 -4.96 5.33 8.35
N ALA A 90 -5.14 6.64 8.47
CA ALA A 90 -6.45 7.29 8.57
C ALA A 90 -7.08 7.62 7.21
N LEU A 91 -6.40 7.34 6.09
CA LEU A 91 -6.96 7.55 4.75
C LEU A 91 -8.18 6.66 4.55
N ARG A 92 -9.30 7.30 4.23
CA ARG A 92 -10.54 6.58 4.00
C ARG A 92 -10.54 5.89 2.64
N VAL A 93 -10.83 4.59 2.63
CA VAL A 93 -11.13 3.85 1.41
C VAL A 93 -12.55 4.23 0.97
N ARG A 94 -12.69 4.74 -0.25
CA ARG A 94 -13.96 5.11 -0.89
C ARG A 94 -14.63 3.91 -1.54
N ALA A 95 -13.82 3.04 -2.14
CA ALA A 95 -14.28 1.82 -2.77
C ALA A 95 -13.13 0.84 -2.98
N THR A 96 -13.47 -0.45 -2.94
CA THR A 96 -12.59 -1.56 -3.29
C THR A 96 -13.23 -2.35 -4.44
N TYR A 97 -12.42 -2.67 -5.43
CA TYR A 97 -12.84 -3.43 -6.59
C TYR A 97 -12.00 -4.70 -6.73
N LEU A 98 -12.65 -5.81 -7.01
CA LEU A 98 -12.05 -7.09 -7.35
C LEU A 98 -12.55 -7.52 -8.73
N ALA A 99 -11.64 -7.69 -9.67
CA ALA A 99 -11.94 -7.97 -11.09
C ALA A 99 -12.99 -6.98 -11.65
N GLY A 100 -12.85 -5.71 -11.34
CA GLY A 100 -13.73 -4.64 -11.79
C GLY A 100 -15.09 -4.55 -11.06
N ARG A 101 -15.37 -5.46 -10.12
CA ARG A 101 -16.62 -5.44 -9.35
C ARG A 101 -16.37 -4.86 -7.96
N ARG A 102 -17.17 -3.88 -7.58
CA ARG A 102 -17.15 -3.32 -6.23
C ARG A 102 -17.51 -4.39 -5.19
N VAL A 103 -16.73 -4.46 -4.09
CA VAL A 103 -16.84 -5.52 -3.05
C VAL A 103 -17.10 -4.98 -1.64
N ASP A 104 -17.19 -3.66 -1.47
CA ASP A 104 -17.50 -2.97 -0.20
C ASP A 104 -18.79 -2.14 -0.31
#